data_016c519285d2e297f55bf9c7160164d4
#
_entry.id   016c519285d2e297f55bf9c7160164d4
#
_cell.length_a   1.000
_cell.length_b   1.000
_cell.length_c   1.000
_cell.angle_alpha   90.00
_cell.angle_beta   90.00
_cell.angle_gamma   90.00
#
_symmetry.space_group_name_H-M   'P 1'
#
loop_
_entity.id
_entity.type
_entity.pdbx_description
1 polymer ?
#
loop_
_entity_poly.entity_id
_entity_poly.type
_entity_poly.pdbx_seq_one_letter_code
_entity_poly.pdbx_strand_id
1 'polypeptide(L)'
;MKRIQLNKRTDLKSEIPLKTPYCIFIDPSSACNFKCGFCMKKDIKSPTIMSMGLFKKLIDDLDEFESPIKTIRLYGFGEPLLNPKFCDMVNYAKNSKMVLEVDTTTNASGLNSFFIKDLIDANIDRINISVEAMNTESYRKFTNNPYIEFEQIVHNVKLLFNAKKNTIVFAKINGDYLTEQEKVKFREIFEPITDGCDIEHTMNCWRDVSVENVNQQVGIYGQPLKEVMVCPYIFYSFFIHSDGIASACFLDWNKKLVIGDAKNESLKSLWEDKLFWSLRRTMLNKDRKSHPICYNCNQLIAGMPVDLDEHTKEIKERLF
;
A
#
# COMPACT_ATOMS: atom_id res chain seq x y z
N MET A 1 -12.93 13.79 -4.43
CA MET A 1 -12.38 12.88 -5.49
C MET A 1 -12.54 11.44 -5.01
N LYS A 2 -12.86 10.48 -5.87
CA LYS A 2 -12.85 9.06 -5.45
C LYS A 2 -11.42 8.55 -5.35
N ARG A 3 -11.10 7.71 -4.34
CA ARG A 3 -9.77 7.10 -4.15
C ARG A 3 -9.31 6.32 -5.38
N ILE A 4 -10.24 5.62 -6.04
CA ILE A 4 -9.99 4.80 -7.21
C ILE A 4 -10.70 5.40 -8.42
N GLN A 5 -9.92 5.71 -9.47
CA GLN A 5 -10.43 6.15 -10.76
C GLN A 5 -10.37 4.97 -11.73
N LEU A 6 -11.44 4.18 -11.77
CA LEU A 6 -11.50 2.95 -12.58
C LEU A 6 -11.26 3.19 -14.07
N ASN A 7 -11.74 4.32 -14.58
CA ASN A 7 -11.62 4.72 -15.98
C ASN A 7 -10.20 5.13 -16.41
N LYS A 8 -9.27 5.26 -15.45
CA LYS A 8 -7.85 5.56 -15.70
C LYS A 8 -6.94 4.35 -15.51
N ARG A 9 -7.48 3.18 -15.23
CA ARG A 9 -6.67 1.96 -15.12
C ARG A 9 -6.14 1.54 -16.49
N THR A 10 -4.86 1.18 -16.54
CA THR A 10 -4.27 0.54 -17.73
C THR A 10 -4.96 -0.81 -17.98
N ASP A 11 -5.20 -1.13 -19.22
CA ASP A 11 -5.70 -2.44 -19.61
C ASP A 11 -4.58 -3.49 -19.48
N LEU A 12 -4.44 -4.02 -18.27
CA LEU A 12 -3.33 -4.90 -17.90
C LEU A 12 -3.23 -6.15 -18.76
N LYS A 13 -4.37 -6.67 -19.25
CA LYS A 13 -4.40 -7.88 -20.09
C LYS A 13 -3.64 -7.72 -21.41
N SER A 14 -3.64 -6.51 -21.98
CA SER A 14 -2.92 -6.20 -23.24
C SER A 14 -1.43 -5.90 -23.01
N GLU A 15 -1.06 -5.50 -21.80
CA GLU A 15 0.28 -5.04 -21.49
C GLU A 15 1.21 -6.14 -20.95
N ILE A 16 0.67 -7.23 -20.38
CA ILE A 16 1.49 -8.33 -19.87
C ILE A 16 2.11 -9.10 -21.06
N PRO A 17 3.44 -9.38 -21.03
CA PRO A 17 4.40 -9.18 -19.94
C PRO A 17 4.92 -7.75 -19.83
N LEU A 18 5.01 -7.25 -18.59
CA LEU A 18 5.66 -5.97 -18.33
C LEU A 18 7.16 -6.16 -18.15
N LYS A 19 7.98 -5.48 -18.92
CA LYS A 19 9.43 -5.40 -18.73
C LYS A 19 9.81 -4.51 -17.54
N THR A 20 9.00 -3.50 -17.28
CA THR A 20 9.12 -2.58 -16.14
C THR A 20 7.86 -2.69 -15.28
N PRO A 21 7.94 -2.92 -13.96
CA PRO A 21 6.78 -2.92 -13.09
C PRO A 21 6.12 -1.53 -13.06
N TYR A 22 4.79 -1.50 -12.95
CA TYR A 22 4.10 -0.21 -12.80
C TYR A 22 4.25 0.39 -11.42
N CYS A 23 4.41 -0.46 -10.42
CA CYS A 23 4.45 -0.04 -9.03
C CYS A 23 5.45 -0.88 -8.24
N ILE A 24 6.26 -0.21 -7.42
CA ILE A 24 7.09 -0.87 -6.42
C ILE A 24 6.68 -0.33 -5.05
N PHE A 25 6.31 -1.25 -4.16
CA PHE A 25 6.10 -0.94 -2.75
C PHE A 25 7.44 -1.01 -2.03
N ILE A 26 7.78 0.01 -1.30
CA ILE A 26 8.98 0.07 -0.47
C ILE A 26 8.53 0.45 0.93
N ASP A 27 8.80 -0.40 1.93
CA ASP A 27 8.45 -0.15 3.32
C ASP A 27 9.54 0.68 4.02
N PRO A 28 9.32 1.97 4.29
CA PRO A 28 10.33 2.79 4.98
C PRO A 28 10.54 2.35 6.43
N SER A 29 9.49 1.79 7.04
CA SER A 29 9.48 1.40 8.44
C SER A 29 8.41 0.36 8.73
N SER A 30 8.80 -0.82 9.17
CA SER A 30 7.86 -1.80 9.74
C SER A 30 7.55 -1.53 11.22
N ALA A 31 8.20 -0.54 11.86
CA ALA A 31 7.77 -0.01 13.15
C ALA A 31 6.50 0.83 13.00
N CYS A 32 5.61 0.77 13.97
CA CYS A 32 4.41 1.59 14.03
C CYS A 32 4.14 1.99 15.49
N ASN A 33 3.70 3.21 15.69
CA ASN A 33 3.27 3.69 17.00
C ASN A 33 1.81 3.34 17.34
N PHE A 34 1.10 2.64 16.40
CA PHE A 34 -0.23 2.07 16.61
C PHE A 34 -0.20 0.54 16.57
N LYS A 35 -1.22 -0.08 17.18
CA LYS A 35 -1.50 -1.52 17.16
C LYS A 35 -2.99 -1.74 16.87
N CYS A 36 -3.45 -1.22 15.71
CA CYS A 36 -4.85 -1.25 15.32
C CYS A 36 -5.41 -2.68 15.29
N GLY A 37 -6.68 -2.85 15.71
CA GLY A 37 -7.29 -4.15 15.92
C GLY A 37 -7.34 -5.06 14.69
N PHE A 38 -7.43 -4.50 13.48
CA PHE A 38 -7.42 -5.25 12.22
C PHE A 38 -6.03 -5.45 11.61
N CYS A 39 -4.97 -4.91 12.23
CA CYS A 39 -3.64 -4.88 11.64
C CYS A 39 -2.77 -6.04 12.12
N MET A 40 -2.01 -6.65 11.20
CA MET A 40 -1.01 -7.69 11.50
C MET A 40 0.18 -7.16 12.30
N LYS A 41 0.30 -5.82 12.52
CA LYS A 41 1.43 -5.17 13.22
C LYS A 41 1.70 -5.77 14.61
N LYS A 42 0.67 -6.24 15.31
CA LYS A 42 0.81 -6.92 16.60
C LYS A 42 1.71 -8.16 16.55
N ASP A 43 1.85 -8.77 15.36
CA ASP A 43 2.58 -10.02 15.14
C ASP A 43 4.02 -9.78 14.63
N ILE A 44 4.39 -8.55 14.28
CA ILE A 44 5.77 -8.18 13.92
C ILE A 44 6.61 -8.00 15.19
N LYS A 45 7.46 -9.00 15.49
CA LYS A 45 8.27 -9.04 16.72
C LYS A 45 9.51 -8.13 16.65
N SER A 46 10.16 -8.05 15.48
CA SER A 46 11.40 -7.29 15.28
C SER A 46 11.22 -6.28 14.15
N PRO A 47 10.61 -5.11 14.43
CA PRO A 47 10.44 -4.09 13.42
C PRO A 47 11.79 -3.48 13.01
N THR A 48 11.90 -3.13 11.73
CA THR A 48 13.08 -2.52 11.14
C THR A 48 12.73 -1.17 10.52
N ILE A 49 13.75 -0.32 10.37
CA ILE A 49 13.68 0.97 9.68
C ILE A 49 14.68 0.92 8.52
N MET A 50 14.23 1.22 7.31
CA MET A 50 15.08 1.22 6.13
C MET A 50 16.15 2.32 6.23
N SER A 51 17.39 1.97 5.96
CA SER A 51 18.46 2.96 5.88
C SER A 51 18.38 3.78 4.59
N MET A 52 18.83 5.03 4.64
CA MET A 52 18.92 5.86 3.43
C MET A 52 19.87 5.29 2.38
N GLY A 53 20.91 4.57 2.80
CA GLY A 53 21.84 3.90 1.87
C GLY A 53 21.16 2.80 1.05
N LEU A 54 20.37 1.94 1.71
CA LEU A 54 19.59 0.93 1.01
C LEU A 54 18.56 1.61 0.09
N PHE A 55 17.83 2.61 0.58
CA PHE A 55 16.83 3.30 -0.24
C PHE A 55 17.42 3.92 -1.50
N LYS A 56 18.58 4.59 -1.40
CA LYS A 56 19.30 5.14 -2.56
C LYS A 56 19.62 4.06 -3.57
N LYS A 57 20.20 2.94 -3.12
CA LYS A 57 20.48 1.79 -3.99
C LYS A 57 19.23 1.31 -4.73
N LEU A 58 18.06 1.21 -4.04
CA LEU A 58 16.81 0.79 -4.68
C LEU A 58 16.35 1.77 -5.76
N ILE A 59 16.50 3.07 -5.55
CA ILE A 59 16.13 4.08 -6.55
C ILE A 59 17.13 4.10 -7.71
N ASP A 60 18.42 3.94 -7.43
CA ASP A 60 19.47 3.89 -8.46
C ASP A 60 19.35 2.62 -9.34
N ASP A 61 18.93 1.49 -8.78
CA ASP A 61 18.62 0.25 -9.53
C ASP A 61 17.54 0.44 -10.61
N LEU A 62 16.68 1.46 -10.48
CA LEU A 62 15.63 1.71 -11.46
C LEU A 62 16.17 2.04 -12.85
N ASP A 63 17.41 2.53 -12.96
CA ASP A 63 18.07 2.84 -14.23
C ASP A 63 18.30 1.58 -15.10
N GLU A 64 18.21 0.39 -14.52
CA GLU A 64 18.27 -0.87 -15.28
C GLU A 64 16.97 -1.19 -16.04
N PHE A 65 15.85 -0.56 -15.70
CA PHE A 65 14.57 -0.77 -16.40
C PHE A 65 14.48 0.06 -17.69
N GLU A 66 13.68 -0.43 -18.65
CA GLU A 66 13.52 0.21 -19.96
C GLU A 66 12.65 1.47 -19.93
N SER A 67 11.85 1.65 -18.88
CA SER A 67 10.92 2.79 -18.75
C SER A 67 10.72 3.17 -17.28
N PRO A 68 10.27 4.41 -17.01
CA PRO A 68 10.02 4.84 -15.63
C PRO A 68 8.93 4.01 -14.91
N ILE A 69 9.12 3.82 -13.61
CA ILE A 69 8.11 3.28 -12.70
C ILE A 69 6.97 4.31 -12.54
N LYS A 70 5.73 3.88 -12.74
CA LYS A 70 4.57 4.78 -12.61
C LYS A 70 4.41 5.31 -11.20
N THR A 71 4.59 4.44 -10.18
CA THR A 71 4.42 4.85 -8.78
C THR A 71 5.37 4.10 -7.86
N ILE A 72 6.16 4.82 -7.09
CA ILE A 72 6.85 4.30 -5.91
C ILE A 72 5.95 4.53 -4.70
N ARG A 73 5.58 3.44 -4.01
CA ARG A 73 4.70 3.48 -2.84
C ARG A 73 5.51 3.35 -1.57
N LEU A 74 5.69 4.46 -0.86
CA LEU A 74 6.49 4.51 0.36
C LEU A 74 5.61 4.22 1.59
N TYR A 75 5.10 3.00 1.68
CA TYR A 75 4.41 2.46 2.85
C TYR A 75 4.35 0.93 2.80
N GLY A 76 4.15 0.31 3.94
CA GLY A 76 4.09 -1.14 4.04
C GLY A 76 3.39 -1.60 5.32
N PHE A 77 4.16 -2.20 6.21
CA PHE A 77 3.67 -2.88 7.40
C PHE A 77 3.78 -2.07 8.69
N GLY A 78 4.24 -0.84 8.62
CA GLY A 78 4.34 0.06 9.76
C GLY A 78 3.88 1.47 9.45
N GLU A 79 4.38 2.43 10.24
CA GLU A 79 4.14 3.87 10.02
C GLU A 79 5.36 4.47 9.32
N PRO A 80 5.22 4.91 8.05
CA PRO A 80 6.34 5.45 7.27
C PRO A 80 7.02 6.64 7.92
N LEU A 81 6.24 7.52 8.59
CA LEU A 81 6.76 8.74 9.20
C LEU A 81 7.60 8.49 10.45
N LEU A 82 7.69 7.24 10.94
CA LEU A 82 8.67 6.86 11.97
C LEU A 82 10.09 6.69 11.40
N ASN A 83 10.25 6.67 10.08
CA ASN A 83 11.58 6.74 9.49
C ASN A 83 12.05 8.22 9.49
N PRO A 84 13.11 8.58 10.24
CA PRO A 84 13.58 9.95 10.31
C PRO A 84 14.13 10.48 8.99
N LYS A 85 14.35 9.61 7.99
CA LYS A 85 14.81 9.93 6.64
C LYS A 85 13.69 9.93 5.60
N PHE A 86 12.43 9.88 6.03
CA PHE A 86 11.30 9.74 5.12
C PHE A 86 11.24 10.88 4.06
N CYS A 87 11.37 12.13 4.49
CA CYS A 87 11.37 13.27 3.55
C CYS A 87 12.58 13.26 2.61
N ASP A 88 13.76 12.85 3.10
CA ASP A 88 14.96 12.63 2.27
C ASP A 88 14.72 11.53 1.22
N MET A 89 14.02 10.45 1.58
CA MET A 89 13.64 9.36 0.67
C MET A 89 12.69 9.87 -0.42
N VAL A 90 11.64 10.59 -0.06
CA VAL A 90 10.72 11.20 -1.02
C VAL A 90 11.49 12.09 -1.99
N ASN A 91 12.30 13.02 -1.48
CA ASN A 91 13.09 13.93 -2.30
C ASN A 91 14.03 13.17 -3.26
N TYR A 92 14.70 12.13 -2.78
CA TYR A 92 15.61 11.34 -3.61
C TYR A 92 14.87 10.62 -4.74
N ALA A 93 13.74 9.99 -4.45
CA ALA A 93 12.89 9.34 -5.44
C ALA A 93 12.33 10.32 -6.47
N LYS A 94 11.86 11.51 -6.03
CA LYS A 94 11.31 12.55 -6.92
C LYS A 94 12.36 13.19 -7.84
N ASN A 95 13.64 13.13 -7.48
CA ASN A 95 14.73 13.59 -8.33
C ASN A 95 15.20 12.57 -9.36
N SER A 96 14.77 11.31 -9.27
CA SER A 96 15.04 10.29 -10.27
C SER A 96 14.14 10.47 -11.50
N LYS A 97 14.71 10.38 -12.70
CA LYS A 97 13.97 10.37 -13.96
C LYS A 97 13.16 9.07 -14.16
N MET A 98 13.49 8.03 -13.38
CA MET A 98 12.85 6.72 -13.43
C MET A 98 11.63 6.60 -12.50
N VAL A 99 11.20 7.68 -11.84
CA VAL A 99 10.04 7.70 -10.94
C VAL A 99 9.07 8.79 -11.41
N LEU A 100 7.83 8.41 -11.77
CA LEU A 100 6.82 9.37 -12.16
C LEU A 100 6.06 9.93 -10.96
N GLU A 101 5.64 9.08 -10.04
CA GLU A 101 4.87 9.46 -8.85
C GLU A 101 5.39 8.78 -7.59
N VAL A 102 5.32 9.48 -6.47
CA VAL A 102 5.59 8.96 -5.12
C VAL A 102 4.35 9.13 -4.26
N ASP A 103 3.84 8.04 -3.70
CA ASP A 103 2.73 8.10 -2.75
C ASP A 103 3.08 7.46 -1.39
N THR A 104 2.32 7.84 -0.36
CA THR A 104 2.39 7.22 0.96
C THR A 104 1.02 7.04 1.58
N THR A 105 0.96 6.18 2.60
CA THR A 105 -0.18 6.03 3.51
C THR A 105 0.33 6.16 4.94
N THR A 106 -0.25 7.05 5.73
CA THR A 106 0.17 7.34 7.10
C THR A 106 -1.03 7.45 8.05
N ASN A 107 -0.81 7.21 9.33
CA ASN A 107 -1.78 7.48 10.39
C ASN A 107 -1.82 8.96 10.82
N ALA A 108 -1.01 9.82 10.21
CA ALA A 108 -0.91 11.26 10.42
C ALA A 108 -0.50 11.72 11.85
N SER A 109 -0.24 10.81 12.79
CA SER A 109 0.11 11.17 14.16
C SER A 109 1.47 11.86 14.27
N GLY A 110 2.40 11.56 13.35
CA GLY A 110 3.74 12.17 13.29
C GLY A 110 3.80 13.50 12.56
N LEU A 111 2.73 13.97 11.95
CA LEU A 111 2.70 15.23 11.23
C LEU A 111 2.76 16.41 12.21
N ASN A 112 3.66 17.33 11.93
CA ASN A 112 3.76 18.65 12.56
C ASN A 112 4.21 19.66 11.52
N SER A 113 4.24 20.94 11.85
CA SER A 113 4.55 22.02 10.91
C SER A 113 5.92 21.87 10.21
N PHE A 114 6.94 21.41 10.93
CA PHE A 114 8.28 21.21 10.39
C PHE A 114 8.30 20.03 9.43
N PHE A 115 7.77 18.88 9.86
CA PHE A 115 7.70 17.68 9.02
C PHE A 115 6.85 17.90 7.75
N ILE A 116 5.72 18.59 7.88
CA ILE A 116 4.84 18.95 6.78
C ILE A 116 5.60 19.81 5.76
N LYS A 117 6.34 20.83 6.24
CA LYS A 117 7.15 21.67 5.34
C LYS A 117 8.14 20.83 4.54
N ASP A 118 8.94 19.99 5.19
CA ASP A 118 9.96 19.18 4.55
C ASP A 118 9.31 18.17 3.56
N LEU A 119 8.15 17.60 3.90
CA LEU A 119 7.41 16.66 3.07
C LEU A 119 6.85 17.34 1.80
N ILE A 120 6.33 18.56 1.91
CA ILE A 120 5.82 19.34 0.76
C ILE A 120 6.98 19.84 -0.11
N ASP A 121 8.08 20.25 0.50
CA ASP A 121 9.28 20.67 -0.24
C ASP A 121 9.95 19.48 -0.97
N ALA A 122 9.81 18.25 -0.44
CA ALA A 122 10.20 17.01 -1.13
C ALA A 122 9.29 16.65 -2.32
N ASN A 123 8.19 17.39 -2.54
CA ASN A 123 7.28 17.27 -3.68
C ASN A 123 6.60 15.89 -3.81
N ILE A 124 6.12 15.33 -2.70
CA ILE A 124 5.33 14.09 -2.72
C ILE A 124 4.02 14.29 -3.48
N ASP A 125 3.64 13.30 -4.32
CA ASP A 125 2.47 13.44 -5.20
C ASP A 125 1.16 13.14 -4.46
N ARG A 126 1.16 12.15 -3.54
CA ARG A 126 -0.05 11.76 -2.83
C ARG A 126 0.22 11.27 -1.42
N ILE A 127 -0.64 11.69 -0.49
CA ILE A 127 -0.64 11.25 0.91
C ILE A 127 -2.04 10.73 1.24
N ASN A 128 -2.13 9.43 1.56
CA ASN A 128 -3.36 8.84 2.07
C ASN A 128 -3.31 8.82 3.60
N ILE A 129 -4.33 9.37 4.22
CA ILE A 129 -4.47 9.44 5.67
C ILE A 129 -5.40 8.30 6.13
N SER A 130 -4.89 7.42 6.98
CA SER A 130 -5.70 6.43 7.67
C SER A 130 -6.24 7.01 8.97
N VAL A 131 -7.54 7.28 9.01
CA VAL A 131 -8.27 7.69 10.21
C VAL A 131 -8.82 6.43 10.86
N GLU A 132 -8.66 6.28 12.19
CA GLU A 132 -8.94 5.00 12.85
C GLU A 132 -10.22 5.03 13.68
N ALA A 133 -10.68 6.21 14.14
CA ALA A 133 -11.92 6.40 14.88
C ALA A 133 -12.39 7.86 14.81
N MET A 134 -13.57 8.17 15.39
CA MET A 134 -14.22 9.48 15.31
C MET A 134 -14.24 10.26 16.64
N ASN A 135 -13.53 9.77 17.64
CA ASN A 135 -13.33 10.44 18.93
C ASN A 135 -12.07 9.88 19.62
N THR A 136 -11.54 10.63 20.58
CA THR A 136 -10.27 10.29 21.27
C THR A 136 -10.35 8.97 22.04
N GLU A 137 -11.45 8.67 22.73
CA GLU A 137 -11.59 7.42 23.50
C GLU A 137 -11.52 6.19 22.58
N SER A 138 -12.34 6.17 21.52
CA SER A 138 -12.35 5.10 20.52
C SER A 138 -11.01 4.99 19.79
N TYR A 139 -10.37 6.13 19.49
CA TYR A 139 -9.08 6.17 18.82
C TYR A 139 -7.99 5.47 19.67
N ARG A 140 -7.89 5.83 20.98
CA ARG A 140 -6.95 5.22 21.93
C ARG A 140 -7.18 3.72 22.08
N LYS A 141 -8.44 3.34 22.25
CA LYS A 141 -8.83 1.92 22.36
C LYS A 141 -8.47 1.13 21.11
N PHE A 142 -8.84 1.64 19.94
CA PHE A 142 -8.66 0.94 18.66
C PHE A 142 -7.19 0.82 18.25
N THR A 143 -6.40 1.89 18.47
CA THR A 143 -4.97 1.93 18.12
C THR A 143 -4.07 1.37 19.22
N ASN A 144 -4.64 1.05 20.40
CA ASN A 144 -3.88 0.70 21.60
C ASN A 144 -2.75 1.71 21.89
N ASN A 145 -3.05 3.00 21.71
CA ASN A 145 -2.15 4.12 21.99
C ASN A 145 -2.83 5.11 22.95
N PRO A 146 -2.44 5.17 24.24
CA PRO A 146 -3.14 5.99 25.23
C PRO A 146 -2.87 7.50 25.09
N TYR A 147 -1.91 7.89 24.25
CA TYR A 147 -1.50 9.29 24.11
C TYR A 147 -2.07 9.98 22.87
N ILE A 148 -2.73 9.23 21.98
CA ILE A 148 -3.28 9.80 20.75
C ILE A 148 -4.56 10.57 21.06
N GLU A 149 -4.79 11.67 20.33
CA GLU A 149 -6.00 12.47 20.37
C GLU A 149 -6.56 12.64 18.97
N PHE A 150 -7.87 12.42 18.82
CA PHE A 150 -8.55 12.57 17.54
C PHE A 150 -8.43 13.99 16.98
N GLU A 151 -8.59 14.98 17.86
CA GLU A 151 -8.49 16.40 17.51
C GLU A 151 -7.09 16.76 16.98
N GLN A 152 -6.04 16.10 17.47
CA GLN A 152 -4.67 16.26 16.96
C GLN A 152 -4.54 15.71 15.55
N ILE A 153 -5.17 14.56 15.23
CA ILE A 153 -5.18 14.01 13.87
C ILE A 153 -5.89 14.97 12.91
N VAL A 154 -7.06 15.49 13.29
CA VAL A 154 -7.80 16.46 12.48
C VAL A 154 -6.97 17.73 12.24
N HIS A 155 -6.33 18.24 13.31
CA HIS A 155 -5.44 19.41 13.23
C HIS A 155 -4.28 19.16 12.26
N ASN A 156 -3.60 18.03 12.37
CA ASN A 156 -2.46 17.67 11.53
C ASN A 156 -2.85 17.58 10.06
N VAL A 157 -4.00 16.94 9.76
CA VAL A 157 -4.53 16.84 8.39
C VAL A 157 -4.86 18.23 7.83
N LYS A 158 -5.48 19.10 8.63
CA LYS A 158 -5.80 20.47 8.24
C LYS A 158 -4.53 21.30 7.97
N LEU A 159 -3.50 21.16 8.80
CA LEU A 159 -2.19 21.81 8.56
C LEU A 159 -1.57 21.33 7.25
N LEU A 160 -1.57 20.03 6.99
CA LEU A 160 -1.05 19.44 5.76
C LEU A 160 -1.83 19.98 4.54
N PHE A 161 -3.16 19.97 4.60
CA PHE A 161 -4.01 20.42 3.50
C PHE A 161 -3.80 21.90 3.18
N ASN A 162 -3.62 22.75 4.21
CA ASN A 162 -3.36 24.17 4.03
C ASN A 162 -1.95 24.46 3.47
N ALA A 163 -0.98 23.61 3.78
CA ALA A 163 0.42 23.76 3.34
C ALA A 163 0.70 23.13 1.97
N LYS A 164 -0.14 22.20 1.51
CA LYS A 164 0.09 21.48 0.24
C LYS A 164 0.12 22.42 -0.96
N LYS A 165 0.90 22.02 -1.99
CA LYS A 165 0.91 22.65 -3.32
C LYS A 165 0.12 21.74 -4.29
N ASN A 166 0.82 20.84 -4.96
CA ASN A 166 0.24 19.89 -5.92
C ASN A 166 -0.06 18.52 -5.31
N THR A 167 0.33 18.29 -4.06
CA THR A 167 0.11 17.02 -3.34
C THR A 167 -1.37 16.73 -3.18
N ILE A 168 -1.80 15.53 -3.53
CA ILE A 168 -3.15 15.04 -3.26
C ILE A 168 -3.19 14.51 -1.82
N VAL A 169 -4.07 15.05 -1.00
CA VAL A 169 -4.35 14.57 0.37
C VAL A 169 -5.69 13.86 0.38
N PHE A 170 -5.69 12.58 0.75
CA PHE A 170 -6.89 11.76 0.74
C PHE A 170 -7.09 11.07 2.10
N ALA A 171 -8.26 11.21 2.72
CA ALA A 171 -8.56 10.54 3.98
C ALA A 171 -9.40 9.27 3.77
N LYS A 172 -9.17 8.26 4.58
CA LYS A 172 -9.97 7.03 4.62
C LYS A 172 -10.19 6.56 6.04
N ILE A 173 -11.32 5.91 6.26
CA ILE A 173 -11.68 5.28 7.53
C ILE A 173 -12.35 3.93 7.28
N ASN A 174 -12.18 2.99 8.21
CA ASN A 174 -12.92 1.73 8.18
C ASN A 174 -14.31 1.93 8.78
N GLY A 175 -15.35 1.77 7.96
CA GLY A 175 -16.74 2.01 8.33
C GLY A 175 -17.41 0.89 9.11
N ASP A 176 -16.82 -0.31 9.18
CA ASP A 176 -17.43 -1.45 9.86
C ASP A 176 -17.34 -1.33 11.40
N TYR A 177 -16.52 -0.39 11.88
CA TYR A 177 -16.38 -0.05 13.30
C TYR A 177 -17.12 1.24 13.68
N LEU A 178 -17.88 1.84 12.75
CA LEU A 178 -18.55 3.13 12.93
C LEU A 178 -20.06 2.99 12.92
N THR A 179 -20.72 3.82 13.70
CA THR A 179 -22.16 4.11 13.56
C THR A 179 -22.43 4.95 12.31
N GLU A 180 -23.67 4.97 11.81
CA GLU A 180 -24.04 5.80 10.66
C GLU A 180 -23.82 7.31 10.93
N GLN A 181 -24.04 7.76 12.17
CA GLN A 181 -23.74 9.14 12.57
C GLN A 181 -22.25 9.46 12.50
N GLU A 182 -21.38 8.53 12.90
CA GLU A 182 -19.93 8.71 12.79
C GLU A 182 -19.46 8.72 11.34
N LYS A 183 -20.09 7.95 10.45
CA LYS A 183 -19.82 8.00 9.00
C LYS A 183 -20.15 9.35 8.39
N VAL A 184 -21.30 9.95 8.79
CA VAL A 184 -21.68 11.31 8.39
C VAL A 184 -20.65 12.31 8.93
N LYS A 185 -20.37 12.25 10.23
CA LYS A 185 -19.38 13.13 10.90
C LYS A 185 -17.99 13.03 10.26
N PHE A 186 -17.57 11.85 9.84
CA PHE A 186 -16.29 11.68 9.11
C PHE A 186 -16.26 12.53 7.84
N ARG A 187 -17.30 12.51 7.03
CA ARG A 187 -17.39 13.32 5.82
C ARG A 187 -17.40 14.81 6.13
N GLU A 188 -18.22 15.23 7.10
CA GLU A 188 -18.30 16.64 7.52
C GLU A 188 -16.95 17.21 7.96
N ILE A 189 -16.13 16.41 8.65
CA ILE A 189 -14.81 16.82 9.14
C ILE A 189 -13.75 16.78 8.04
N PHE A 190 -13.70 15.70 7.26
CA PHE A 190 -12.55 15.46 6.37
C PHE A 190 -12.76 15.93 4.93
N GLU A 191 -13.99 16.04 4.40
CA GLU A 191 -14.21 16.60 3.07
C GLU A 191 -13.68 18.03 2.90
N PRO A 192 -13.85 18.96 3.89
CA PRO A 192 -13.32 20.32 3.75
C PRO A 192 -11.81 20.45 3.86
N ILE A 193 -11.12 19.44 4.41
CA ILE A 193 -9.66 19.47 4.70
C ILE A 193 -8.87 18.39 3.95
N THR A 194 -9.44 17.85 2.87
CA THR A 194 -8.78 16.88 1.98
C THR A 194 -9.24 17.07 0.54
N ASP A 195 -8.54 16.49 -0.44
CA ASP A 195 -8.99 16.44 -1.84
C ASP A 195 -10.08 15.38 -2.07
N GLY A 196 -10.34 14.57 -1.08
CA GLY A 196 -11.41 13.58 -1.03
C GLY A 196 -11.25 12.63 0.14
N CYS A 197 -12.35 12.00 0.52
CA CYS A 197 -12.34 10.98 1.55
C CYS A 197 -13.23 9.80 1.17
N ASP A 198 -12.99 8.64 1.81
CA ASP A 198 -13.78 7.43 1.57
C ASP A 198 -13.94 6.60 2.84
N ILE A 199 -15.02 5.82 2.89
CA ILE A 199 -15.32 4.88 3.97
C ILE A 199 -15.16 3.49 3.38
N GLU A 200 -14.19 2.74 3.89
CA GLU A 200 -13.85 1.40 3.41
C GLU A 200 -14.45 0.33 4.32
N HIS A 201 -14.61 -0.89 3.79
CA HIS A 201 -14.96 -2.07 4.57
C HIS A 201 -13.71 -2.86 4.99
N THR A 202 -13.82 -3.57 6.11
CA THR A 202 -12.75 -4.43 6.60
C THR A 202 -12.63 -5.68 5.75
N MET A 203 -11.42 -5.95 5.27
CA MET A 203 -11.09 -7.22 4.63
C MET A 203 -10.21 -8.06 5.54
N ASN A 204 -10.44 -9.36 5.61
CA ASN A 204 -9.49 -10.31 6.16
C ASN A 204 -8.42 -10.65 5.11
N CYS A 205 -7.54 -9.70 4.81
CA CYS A 205 -6.48 -9.87 3.81
C CYS A 205 -5.15 -10.37 4.41
N TRP A 206 -5.00 -10.29 5.73
CA TRP A 206 -3.78 -10.71 6.40
C TRP A 206 -3.82 -12.20 6.70
N ARG A 207 -2.87 -12.94 6.16
CA ARG A 207 -2.71 -14.34 6.47
C ARG A 207 -2.34 -14.53 7.95
N ASP A 208 -2.87 -15.58 8.54
CA ASP A 208 -2.59 -16.00 9.91
C ASP A 208 -2.94 -14.95 10.98
N VAL A 209 -3.71 -13.93 10.60
CA VAL A 209 -4.21 -12.89 11.51
C VAL A 209 -5.73 -12.95 11.54
N SER A 210 -6.29 -13.16 12.72
CA SER A 210 -7.73 -13.03 12.93
C SER A 210 -8.11 -11.56 13.01
N VAL A 211 -9.04 -11.14 12.17
CA VAL A 211 -9.62 -9.80 12.15
C VAL A 211 -11.09 -9.90 12.54
N GLU A 212 -11.48 -9.13 13.56
CA GLU A 212 -12.88 -9.02 13.98
C GLU A 212 -13.65 -8.09 13.01
N ASN A 213 -14.98 -8.22 13.00
CA ASN A 213 -15.90 -7.37 12.22
C ASN A 213 -15.58 -7.31 10.72
N VAL A 214 -15.12 -8.41 10.14
CA VAL A 214 -14.93 -8.50 8.69
C VAL A 214 -16.28 -8.49 7.99
N ASN A 215 -16.48 -7.54 7.07
CA ASN A 215 -17.64 -7.56 6.19
C ASN A 215 -17.49 -8.70 5.18
N GLN A 216 -18.45 -9.62 5.18
CA GLN A 216 -18.45 -10.78 4.28
C GLN A 216 -19.46 -10.66 3.13
N GLN A 217 -20.15 -9.53 3.01
CA GLN A 217 -21.24 -9.33 2.05
C GLN A 217 -20.80 -8.50 0.86
N VAL A 218 -19.87 -7.56 1.07
CA VAL A 218 -19.37 -6.64 0.05
C VAL A 218 -17.84 -6.55 0.11
N GLY A 219 -17.24 -6.08 -0.99
CA GLY A 219 -15.82 -5.80 -1.03
C GLY A 219 -15.45 -4.49 -0.35
N ILE A 220 -14.15 -4.20 -0.28
CA ILE A 220 -13.57 -3.07 0.46
C ILE A 220 -14.21 -1.71 0.13
N TYR A 221 -14.73 -1.53 -1.07
CA TYR A 221 -15.40 -0.30 -1.53
C TYR A 221 -16.91 -0.42 -1.66
N GLY A 222 -17.52 -1.43 -1.03
CA GLY A 222 -18.95 -1.71 -1.12
C GLY A 222 -19.41 -2.40 -2.42
N GLN A 223 -18.48 -2.80 -3.28
CA GLN A 223 -18.78 -3.51 -4.52
C GLN A 223 -19.17 -4.97 -4.24
N PRO A 224 -19.93 -5.65 -5.13
CA PRO A 224 -20.20 -7.07 -5.03
C PRO A 224 -18.91 -7.88 -4.96
N LEU A 225 -18.92 -8.94 -4.15
CA LEU A 225 -17.79 -9.88 -4.09
C LEU A 225 -17.67 -10.65 -5.41
N LYS A 226 -16.46 -10.72 -5.93
CA LYS A 226 -16.14 -11.51 -7.12
C LYS A 226 -14.77 -12.15 -6.93
N GLU A 227 -14.70 -13.47 -6.85
CA GLU A 227 -13.43 -14.18 -6.82
C GLU A 227 -12.79 -14.18 -8.21
N VAL A 228 -11.49 -13.87 -8.27
CA VAL A 228 -10.65 -14.08 -9.45
C VAL A 228 -9.57 -15.13 -9.13
N MET A 229 -9.24 -15.96 -10.10
CA MET A 229 -8.24 -17.03 -9.92
C MET A 229 -6.84 -16.51 -10.17
N VAL A 230 -6.66 -15.61 -11.14
CA VAL A 230 -5.37 -15.04 -11.49
C VAL A 230 -5.10 -13.78 -10.65
N CYS A 231 -4.05 -13.80 -9.86
CA CYS A 231 -3.61 -12.62 -9.12
C CYS A 231 -3.02 -11.58 -10.08
N PRO A 232 -3.64 -10.41 -10.31
CA PRO A 232 -3.10 -9.41 -11.23
C PRO A 232 -1.90 -8.66 -10.63
N TYR A 233 -1.82 -8.56 -9.31
CA TYR A 233 -0.83 -7.74 -8.60
C TYR A 233 0.61 -8.14 -8.91
N ILE A 234 0.90 -9.43 -9.01
CA ILE A 234 2.24 -9.97 -9.29
C ILE A 234 2.73 -9.70 -10.73
N PHE A 235 1.86 -9.25 -11.62
CA PHE A 235 2.21 -8.90 -12.99
C PHE A 235 2.59 -7.44 -13.18
N TYR A 236 2.33 -6.59 -12.16
CA TYR A 236 2.66 -5.17 -12.27
C TYR A 236 3.33 -4.57 -11.03
N SER A 237 3.48 -5.33 -9.95
CA SER A 237 4.09 -4.83 -8.71
C SER A 237 4.81 -5.92 -7.93
N PHE A 238 5.69 -5.50 -7.03
CA PHE A 238 6.30 -6.30 -5.97
C PHE A 238 6.62 -5.43 -4.76
N PHE A 239 7.10 -6.03 -3.69
CA PHE A 239 7.26 -5.37 -2.40
C PHE A 239 8.68 -5.51 -1.86
N ILE A 240 9.26 -4.43 -1.35
CA ILE A 240 10.53 -4.40 -0.64
C ILE A 240 10.28 -4.07 0.83
N HIS A 241 10.62 -4.99 1.70
CA HIS A 241 10.55 -4.81 3.15
C HIS A 241 11.61 -3.82 3.64
N SER A 242 11.40 -3.24 4.81
CA SER A 242 12.32 -2.26 5.42
C SER A 242 13.72 -2.79 5.73
N ASP A 243 13.91 -4.11 5.75
CA ASP A 243 15.21 -4.78 5.85
C ASP A 243 15.82 -5.21 4.51
N GLY A 244 15.20 -4.86 3.38
CA GLY A 244 15.68 -5.13 2.03
C GLY A 244 15.21 -6.46 1.42
N ILE A 245 14.53 -7.32 2.17
CA ILE A 245 13.97 -8.55 1.60
C ILE A 245 12.87 -8.19 0.60
N ALA A 246 12.89 -8.81 -0.57
CA ALA A 246 11.89 -8.62 -1.62
C ALA A 246 10.85 -9.74 -1.59
N SER A 247 9.58 -9.38 -1.68
CA SER A 247 8.45 -10.31 -1.74
C SER A 247 7.59 -10.08 -2.98
N ALA A 248 7.05 -11.14 -3.56
CA ALA A 248 6.16 -11.10 -4.70
C ALA A 248 4.82 -10.39 -4.41
N CYS A 249 4.44 -10.22 -3.14
CA CYS A 249 3.14 -9.73 -2.71
C CYS A 249 3.26 -8.63 -1.64
N PHE A 250 2.54 -7.53 -1.83
CA PHE A 250 2.49 -6.43 -0.87
C PHE A 250 1.71 -6.76 0.44
N LEU A 251 1.09 -7.94 0.52
CA LEU A 251 0.45 -8.46 1.74
C LEU A 251 1.32 -9.50 2.47
N ASP A 252 2.53 -9.76 2.01
CA ASP A 252 3.41 -10.79 2.54
C ASP A 252 4.18 -10.31 3.78
N TRP A 253 3.47 -9.91 4.83
CA TRP A 253 4.04 -9.37 6.07
C TRP A 253 4.99 -10.33 6.78
N ASN A 254 4.80 -11.64 6.63
CA ASN A 254 5.57 -12.70 7.27
C ASN A 254 6.59 -13.39 6.34
N LYS A 255 6.87 -12.78 5.18
CA LYS A 255 7.93 -13.18 4.23
C LYS A 255 7.83 -14.64 3.79
N LYS A 256 6.64 -15.08 3.37
CA LYS A 256 6.38 -16.41 2.81
C LYS A 256 6.50 -16.47 1.29
N LEU A 257 6.55 -15.33 0.61
CA LEU A 257 6.64 -15.18 -0.85
C LEU A 257 7.91 -14.42 -1.24
N VAL A 258 9.03 -14.71 -0.57
CA VAL A 258 10.32 -14.06 -0.84
C VAL A 258 10.80 -14.41 -2.25
N ILE A 259 11.27 -13.39 -2.97
CA ILE A 259 11.86 -13.50 -4.32
C ILE A 259 13.34 -13.11 -4.35
N GLY A 260 13.91 -12.62 -3.24
CA GLY A 260 15.34 -12.34 -3.09
C GLY A 260 15.63 -11.26 -2.05
N ASP A 261 16.86 -10.73 -2.08
CA ASP A 261 17.37 -9.70 -1.15
C ASP A 261 17.92 -8.50 -1.94
N ALA A 262 17.16 -7.40 -1.93
CA ALA A 262 17.51 -6.17 -2.64
C ALA A 262 18.75 -5.45 -2.11
N LYS A 263 19.38 -5.92 -1.02
CA LYS A 263 20.71 -5.44 -0.61
C LYS A 263 21.81 -5.98 -1.53
N ASN A 264 21.61 -7.17 -2.10
CA ASN A 264 22.62 -7.91 -2.86
C ASN A 264 22.24 -8.07 -4.34
N GLU A 265 20.97 -7.84 -4.69
CA GLU A 265 20.41 -8.02 -6.02
C GLU A 265 19.80 -6.71 -6.52
N SER A 266 19.80 -6.49 -7.84
CA SER A 266 19.12 -5.33 -8.42
C SER A 266 17.61 -5.55 -8.49
N LEU A 267 16.83 -4.45 -8.50
CA LEU A 267 15.38 -4.54 -8.60
C LEU A 267 14.94 -5.21 -9.91
N LYS A 268 15.70 -5.06 -10.98
CA LYS A 268 15.43 -5.74 -12.25
C LYS A 268 15.63 -7.25 -12.14
N SER A 269 16.74 -7.71 -11.53
CA SER A 269 16.98 -9.14 -11.33
C SER A 269 15.90 -9.78 -10.46
N LEU A 270 15.41 -9.08 -9.43
CA LEU A 270 14.30 -9.53 -8.59
C LEU A 270 12.96 -9.57 -9.36
N TRP A 271 12.70 -8.61 -10.25
CA TRP A 271 11.52 -8.61 -11.09
C TRP A 271 11.48 -9.77 -12.08
N GLU A 272 12.64 -10.17 -12.57
CA GLU A 272 12.86 -11.25 -13.55
C GLU A 272 13.21 -12.59 -12.88
N ASP A 273 13.15 -12.68 -11.53
CA ASP A 273 13.53 -13.86 -10.77
C ASP A 273 12.69 -15.10 -11.13
N LYS A 274 13.34 -16.27 -11.12
CA LYS A 274 12.73 -17.56 -11.50
C LYS A 274 11.59 -17.99 -10.57
N LEU A 275 11.70 -17.71 -9.26
CA LEU A 275 10.63 -18.02 -8.30
C LEU A 275 9.42 -17.12 -8.56
N PHE A 276 9.67 -15.84 -8.87
CA PHE A 276 8.60 -14.92 -9.22
C PHE A 276 7.90 -15.33 -10.52
N TRP A 277 8.66 -15.75 -11.53
CA TRP A 277 8.10 -16.31 -12.76
C TRP A 277 7.33 -17.61 -12.55
N SER A 278 7.81 -18.50 -11.68
CA SER A 278 7.08 -19.71 -11.29
C SER A 278 5.72 -19.37 -10.67
N LEU A 279 5.66 -18.38 -9.77
CA LEU A 279 4.41 -17.92 -9.18
C LEU A 279 3.45 -17.35 -10.25
N ARG A 280 3.95 -16.52 -11.18
CA ARG A 280 3.16 -15.98 -12.30
C ARG A 280 2.59 -17.10 -13.16
N ARG A 281 3.38 -18.14 -13.47
CA ARG A 281 2.93 -19.33 -14.23
C ARG A 281 1.83 -20.09 -13.50
N THR A 282 1.97 -20.33 -12.20
CA THR A 282 0.95 -20.95 -11.35
C THR A 282 -0.38 -20.18 -11.44
N MET A 283 -0.34 -18.84 -11.36
CA MET A 283 -1.55 -18.03 -11.48
C MET A 283 -2.18 -18.12 -12.89
N LEU A 284 -1.38 -18.03 -13.97
CA LEU A 284 -1.87 -18.15 -15.34
C LEU A 284 -2.43 -19.53 -15.67
N ASN A 285 -2.02 -20.57 -14.97
CA ASN A 285 -2.64 -21.88 -15.07
C ASN A 285 -3.94 -22.01 -14.26
N LYS A 286 -4.37 -20.97 -13.55
CA LYS A 286 -5.49 -20.96 -12.61
C LYS A 286 -5.31 -21.95 -11.45
N ASP A 287 -4.06 -22.30 -11.12
CA ASP A 287 -3.71 -23.28 -10.08
C ASP A 287 -3.55 -22.61 -8.69
N ARG A 288 -4.08 -21.38 -8.51
CA ARG A 288 -3.96 -20.64 -7.25
C ARG A 288 -4.39 -21.44 -6.03
N LYS A 289 -5.45 -22.25 -6.16
CA LYS A 289 -5.98 -23.06 -5.05
C LYS A 289 -5.01 -24.14 -4.57
N SER A 290 -4.06 -24.58 -5.39
CA SER A 290 -2.99 -25.52 -5.00
C SER A 290 -1.80 -24.82 -4.34
N HIS A 291 -1.67 -23.49 -4.47
CA HIS A 291 -0.54 -22.78 -3.94
C HIS A 291 -0.65 -22.56 -2.42
N PRO A 292 0.35 -23.02 -1.60
CA PRO A 292 0.23 -23.09 -0.13
C PRO A 292 0.03 -21.73 0.53
N ILE A 293 0.37 -20.64 -0.19
CA ILE A 293 0.29 -19.27 0.33
C ILE A 293 -0.91 -18.52 -0.26
N CYS A 294 -1.24 -18.69 -1.52
CA CYS A 294 -2.23 -17.87 -2.22
C CYS A 294 -3.64 -18.48 -2.28
N TYR A 295 -3.83 -19.73 -1.83
CA TYR A 295 -5.07 -20.53 -2.04
C TYR A 295 -6.35 -19.85 -1.53
N ASN A 296 -6.29 -19.11 -0.43
CA ASN A 296 -7.43 -18.46 0.22
C ASN A 296 -7.27 -16.93 0.35
N CYS A 297 -6.61 -16.29 -0.62
CA CYS A 297 -6.36 -14.85 -0.58
C CYS A 297 -7.64 -14.04 -0.77
N ASN A 298 -8.12 -13.38 0.28
CA ASN A 298 -9.32 -12.53 0.24
C ASN A 298 -9.14 -11.22 -0.56
N GLN A 299 -7.91 -10.78 -0.80
CA GLN A 299 -7.63 -9.65 -1.69
C GLN A 299 -8.18 -9.90 -3.11
N LEU A 300 -8.22 -11.17 -3.53
CA LEU A 300 -8.73 -11.57 -4.84
C LEU A 300 -10.24 -11.78 -4.88
N ILE A 301 -10.92 -11.57 -3.75
CA ILE A 301 -12.39 -11.65 -3.63
C ILE A 301 -12.95 -10.27 -3.31
N ALA A 302 -12.44 -9.63 -2.27
CA ALA A 302 -12.96 -8.39 -1.69
C ALA A 302 -12.20 -7.12 -2.10
N GLY A 303 -10.97 -7.24 -2.62
CA GLY A 303 -10.08 -6.10 -2.94
C GLY A 303 -10.29 -5.47 -4.31
N MET A 304 -11.28 -5.88 -5.08
CA MET A 304 -11.57 -5.40 -6.44
C MET A 304 -10.36 -5.51 -7.39
N PRO A 305 -9.75 -6.70 -7.57
CA PRO A 305 -8.65 -6.92 -8.50
C PRO A 305 -9.10 -6.77 -9.96
N VAL A 306 -8.15 -6.51 -10.85
CA VAL A 306 -8.38 -6.65 -12.30
C VAL A 306 -8.57 -8.13 -12.60
N ASP A 307 -9.61 -8.47 -13.36
CA ASP A 307 -9.90 -9.84 -13.77
C ASP A 307 -9.09 -10.21 -15.02
N LEU A 308 -8.23 -11.20 -14.90
CA LEU A 308 -7.40 -11.74 -15.98
C LEU A 308 -7.81 -13.17 -16.35
N ASP A 309 -8.84 -13.73 -15.72
CA ASP A 309 -9.16 -15.15 -15.82
C ASP A 309 -9.48 -15.61 -17.25
N GLU A 310 -10.22 -14.81 -18.02
CA GLU A 310 -10.58 -15.13 -19.41
C GLU A 310 -9.42 -14.88 -20.40
N HIS A 311 -8.35 -14.21 -19.98
CA HIS A 311 -7.23 -13.79 -20.83
C HIS A 311 -5.95 -14.61 -20.64
N THR A 312 -6.00 -15.67 -19.82
CA THR A 312 -4.81 -16.46 -19.48
C THR A 312 -4.14 -17.13 -20.67
N LYS A 313 -4.92 -17.54 -21.67
CA LYS A 313 -4.39 -18.16 -22.90
C LYS A 313 -3.55 -17.15 -23.70
N GLU A 314 -4.13 -16.00 -24.01
CA GLU A 314 -3.47 -14.93 -24.78
C GLU A 314 -2.21 -14.42 -24.06
N ILE A 315 -2.28 -14.27 -22.72
CA ILE A 315 -1.14 -13.86 -21.92
C ILE A 315 -0.03 -14.91 -21.97
N LYS A 316 -0.37 -16.20 -21.87
CA LYS A 316 0.63 -17.28 -21.97
C LYS A 316 1.30 -17.34 -23.34
N GLU A 317 0.57 -17.15 -24.43
CA GLU A 317 1.11 -17.13 -25.80
C GLU A 317 2.13 -15.99 -26.01
N ARG A 318 2.04 -14.89 -25.23
CA ARG A 318 3.02 -13.79 -25.26
C ARG A 318 4.23 -14.03 -24.36
N LEU A 319 4.12 -14.93 -23.38
CA LEU A 319 5.13 -15.17 -22.35
C LEU A 319 6.01 -16.39 -22.64
N PHE A 320 5.49 -17.36 -23.37
CA PHE A 320 6.07 -18.67 -23.58
C PHE A 320 5.99 -19.11 -25.04
#